data_a8561b2b4967c0cef74ce52df01a2a23
#
_entry.id   a8561b2b4967c0cef74ce52df01a2a23
#
_cell.length_a   1.000
_cell.length_b   1.000
_cell.length_c   1.000
_cell.angle_alpha   90.00
_cell.angle_beta   90.00
_cell.angle_gamma   90.00
#
_symmetry.space_group_name_H-M   'P 1'
#
loop_
_entity.id
_entity.type
_entity.pdbx_description
1 polymer ?
#
loop_
_entity_poly.entity_id
_entity_poly.type
_entity_poly.pdbx_seq_one_letter_code
_entity_poly.pdbx_strand_id
1 'polypeptide(L)'
;MFSLTMIAQGNSDNGKGNDKSKNEKSAKQGSSEQKEKEAKQKKQQDEHNRKIWDGTSDKSGKAPMPSKNQPAKVRTAFQRDYPNAGNVSWSKYRGDWTAYFGNGLFRSTAVYHANGERRDTRTPITRNEMPLNIFESVYKSHPGLSLEDIIKIEVPNATKDIFRIKDILGGKAAYFYYNSDGQLVKYNY
;
A
#
# COMPACT_ATOMS: atom_id res chain seq x y z
N MET A 1 -51.09 -22.40 7.91
CA MET A 1 -51.94 -23.04 8.89
C MET A 1 -51.17 -23.30 10.16
N PHE A 2 -51.68 -22.71 11.26
CA PHE A 2 -51.50 -23.06 12.69
C PHE A 2 -50.08 -23.03 13.28
N SER A 3 -49.83 -22.60 14.47
CA SER A 3 -50.53 -21.82 15.49
C SER A 3 -49.54 -21.42 16.58
N LEU A 4 -49.79 -20.27 17.10
CA LEU A 4 -49.30 -19.71 18.36
C LEU A 4 -49.42 -20.67 19.55
N THR A 5 -48.46 -20.64 20.50
CA THR A 5 -48.83 -20.76 21.91
C THR A 5 -47.87 -19.93 22.76
N MET A 6 -48.40 -18.92 23.38
CA MET A 6 -47.87 -18.22 24.57
C MET A 6 -48.13 -19.09 25.79
N ILE A 7 -47.20 -19.05 26.75
CA ILE A 7 -47.55 -19.12 28.19
C ILE A 7 -46.65 -18.17 28.95
N ALA A 8 -47.30 -17.30 29.72
CA ALA A 8 -46.74 -16.31 30.62
C ALA A 8 -46.72 -16.87 32.07
N GLN A 9 -46.00 -16.12 32.87
CA GLN A 9 -46.10 -15.86 34.31
C GLN A 9 -45.09 -16.46 35.27
N GLY A 10 -44.53 -15.53 36.07
CA GLY A 10 -43.88 -15.76 37.33
C GLY A 10 -43.05 -14.58 37.84
N ASN A 11 -43.71 -13.68 38.47
CA ASN A 11 -43.23 -12.50 39.22
C ASN A 11 -42.42 -12.90 40.45
N SER A 12 -41.32 -12.21 40.78
CA SER A 12 -40.98 -11.80 42.14
C SER A 12 -39.82 -10.84 42.21
N ASP A 13 -40.05 -9.89 42.97
CA ASP A 13 -39.49 -8.61 43.37
C ASP A 13 -38.16 -8.71 44.14
N ASN A 14 -37.46 -7.61 44.14
CA ASN A 14 -36.59 -7.01 45.17
C ASN A 14 -35.06 -7.07 45.03
N GLY A 15 -34.47 -5.86 45.01
CA GLY A 15 -33.14 -5.63 45.56
C GLY A 15 -32.24 -4.65 44.81
N LYS A 16 -32.42 -3.34 45.02
CA LYS A 16 -31.41 -2.26 45.03
C LYS A 16 -29.96 -2.61 44.69
N GLY A 17 -29.37 -1.83 43.76
CA GLY A 17 -27.94 -1.72 43.64
C GLY A 17 -27.52 -0.84 42.48
N ASN A 18 -27.38 0.43 42.76
CA ASN A 18 -26.86 1.52 41.95
C ASN A 18 -25.40 1.25 41.55
N ASP A 19 -25.13 0.80 40.30
CA ASP A 19 -23.74 0.71 39.75
C ASP A 19 -23.66 0.71 38.23
N LYS A 20 -24.59 1.39 37.54
CA LYS A 20 -24.52 1.50 36.03
C LYS A 20 -23.68 2.66 35.49
N SER A 21 -23.13 3.50 36.34
CA SER A 21 -22.45 4.73 35.90
C SER A 21 -20.93 4.61 35.66
N LYS A 22 -20.27 3.60 36.22
CA LYS A 22 -18.81 3.43 36.06
C LYS A 22 -18.35 2.57 34.87
N ASN A 23 -19.18 1.62 34.42
CA ASN A 23 -18.79 0.71 33.36
C ASN A 23 -18.93 1.30 31.94
N GLU A 24 -19.87 2.25 31.73
CA GLU A 24 -20.01 2.89 30.42
C GLU A 24 -18.91 3.92 30.12
N LYS A 25 -18.34 4.55 31.14
CA LYS A 25 -17.19 5.46 30.94
C LYS A 25 -15.91 4.70 30.60
N SER A 26 -15.66 3.54 31.19
CA SER A 26 -14.48 2.72 30.91
C SER A 26 -14.53 2.10 29.50
N ALA A 27 -15.71 1.64 29.05
CA ALA A 27 -15.88 1.10 27.71
C ALA A 27 -15.74 2.14 26.59
N LYS A 28 -16.23 3.38 26.83
CA LYS A 28 -16.06 4.49 25.88
C LYS A 28 -14.62 4.99 25.81
N GLN A 29 -13.88 4.95 26.91
CA GLN A 29 -12.50 5.40 26.97
C GLN A 29 -11.56 4.41 26.27
N GLY A 30 -11.74 3.10 26.46
CA GLY A 30 -11.00 2.06 25.74
C GLY A 30 -11.23 2.09 24.21
N SER A 31 -12.46 2.38 23.78
CA SER A 31 -12.79 2.49 22.33
C SER A 31 -12.16 3.73 21.67
N SER A 32 -12.03 4.84 22.39
CA SER A 32 -11.41 6.06 21.86
C SER A 32 -9.89 5.93 21.76
N GLU A 33 -9.24 5.34 22.75
CA GLU A 33 -7.78 5.07 22.72
C GLU A 33 -7.39 4.07 21.65
N GLN A 34 -8.23 3.06 21.42
CA GLN A 34 -7.99 2.06 20.38
C GLN A 34 -8.10 2.68 18.98
N LYS A 35 -9.13 3.50 18.74
CA LYS A 35 -9.28 4.26 17.49
C LYS A 35 -8.14 5.24 17.26
N GLU A 36 -7.66 5.90 18.32
CA GLU A 36 -6.53 6.81 18.20
C GLU A 36 -5.20 6.08 17.89
N LYS A 37 -4.98 4.91 18.50
CA LYS A 37 -3.84 4.04 18.18
C LYS A 37 -3.89 3.53 16.74
N GLU A 38 -5.04 3.07 16.27
CA GLU A 38 -5.24 2.64 14.89
C GLU A 38 -5.05 3.79 13.90
N ALA A 39 -5.57 4.97 14.19
CA ALA A 39 -5.37 6.16 13.38
C ALA A 39 -3.91 6.61 13.32
N LYS A 40 -3.17 6.53 14.44
CA LYS A 40 -1.73 6.81 14.48
C LYS A 40 -0.94 5.77 13.70
N GLN A 41 -1.27 4.47 13.82
CA GLN A 41 -0.64 3.40 13.05
C GLN A 41 -0.88 3.56 11.56
N LYS A 42 -2.12 3.85 11.15
CA LYS A 42 -2.46 4.09 9.75
C LYS A 42 -1.70 5.29 9.18
N LYS A 43 -1.64 6.39 9.94
CA LYS A 43 -0.90 7.59 9.53
C LYS A 43 0.61 7.33 9.38
N GLN A 44 1.19 6.54 10.28
CA GLN A 44 2.59 6.11 10.20
C GLN A 44 2.83 5.17 9.01
N GLN A 45 1.88 4.27 8.74
CA GLN A 45 1.94 3.36 7.59
C GLN A 45 1.84 4.12 6.27
N ASP A 46 0.93 5.10 6.18
CA ASP A 46 0.76 5.93 4.97
C ASP A 46 2.00 6.80 4.71
N GLU A 47 2.58 7.41 5.76
CA GLU A 47 3.82 8.19 5.64
C GLU A 47 5.02 7.30 5.26
N HIS A 48 5.09 6.10 5.82
CA HIS A 48 6.07 5.09 5.48
C HIS A 48 5.96 4.65 4.01
N ASN A 49 4.75 4.33 3.57
CA ASN A 49 4.46 3.93 2.19
C ASN A 49 4.85 5.04 1.21
N ARG A 50 4.57 6.29 1.55
CA ARG A 50 4.95 7.45 0.74
C ARG A 50 6.46 7.61 0.61
N LYS A 51 7.23 7.37 1.68
CA LYS A 51 8.70 7.47 1.65
C LYS A 51 9.37 6.37 0.84
N ILE A 52 8.86 5.14 0.90
CA ILE A 52 9.34 4.04 0.03
C ILE A 52 9.07 4.38 -1.44
N TRP A 53 7.92 4.99 -1.69
CA TRP A 53 7.45 5.33 -3.01
C TRP A 53 8.31 6.40 -3.69
N ASP A 54 8.66 7.46 -2.97
CA ASP A 54 9.43 8.58 -3.51
C ASP A 54 10.92 8.24 -3.71
N GLY A 55 11.36 7.02 -3.35
CA GLY A 55 12.77 6.64 -3.39
C GLY A 55 13.62 7.48 -2.43
N THR A 56 12.98 8.27 -1.58
CA THR A 56 13.69 9.05 -0.56
C THR A 56 14.12 8.10 0.56
N SER A 57 15.42 8.06 0.83
CA SER A 57 15.92 7.56 2.10
C SER A 57 15.18 8.29 3.23
N ASP A 58 14.91 7.58 4.32
CA ASP A 58 14.36 8.25 5.49
C ASP A 58 15.27 9.45 5.87
N LYS A 59 14.75 10.35 6.72
CA LYS A 59 15.52 11.51 7.20
C LYS A 59 16.85 11.15 7.88
N SER A 60 17.07 9.85 8.15
CA SER A 60 18.33 9.32 8.69
C SER A 60 19.39 9.04 7.62
N GLY A 61 19.07 9.20 6.34
CA GLY A 61 19.98 8.95 5.22
C GLY A 61 20.36 7.48 5.04
N LYS A 62 19.69 6.56 5.74
CA LYS A 62 19.99 5.13 5.64
C LYS A 62 19.28 4.52 4.44
N ALA A 63 20.06 4.10 3.47
CA ALA A 63 19.57 3.28 2.36
C ALA A 63 18.96 1.97 2.89
N PRO A 64 17.97 1.39 2.19
CA PRO A 64 17.45 0.06 2.51
C PRO A 64 18.62 -0.94 2.61
N MET A 65 18.74 -1.63 3.74
CA MET A 65 19.84 -2.56 3.95
C MET A 65 19.61 -3.86 3.17
N PRO A 66 20.62 -4.35 2.42
CA PRO A 66 20.56 -5.68 1.84
C PRO A 66 20.26 -6.72 2.90
N SER A 67 19.35 -7.63 2.64
CA SER A 67 18.96 -8.68 3.58
C SER A 67 18.81 -10.02 2.89
N LYS A 68 19.32 -11.08 3.52
CA LYS A 68 19.19 -12.47 3.03
C LYS A 68 18.17 -13.29 3.82
N ASN A 69 17.59 -12.73 4.88
CA ASN A 69 16.77 -13.46 5.84
C ASN A 69 15.27 -13.16 5.65
N GLN A 70 14.78 -13.27 4.41
CA GLN A 70 13.36 -13.08 4.13
C GLN A 70 12.53 -14.17 4.81
N PRO A 71 11.36 -13.85 5.39
CA PRO A 71 10.42 -14.85 5.87
C PRO A 71 10.05 -15.87 4.78
N ALA A 72 9.83 -17.12 5.17
CA ALA A 72 9.44 -18.18 4.23
C ALA A 72 8.20 -17.78 3.41
N LYS A 73 7.20 -17.15 4.05
CA LYS A 73 5.98 -16.66 3.40
C LYS A 73 6.28 -15.66 2.27
N VAL A 74 7.23 -14.75 2.49
CA VAL A 74 7.65 -13.76 1.49
C VAL A 74 8.36 -14.44 0.32
N ARG A 75 9.27 -15.39 0.58
CA ARG A 75 9.96 -16.14 -0.47
C ARG A 75 8.98 -16.96 -1.32
N THR A 76 8.07 -17.67 -0.67
CA THR A 76 7.06 -18.49 -1.36
C THR A 76 6.15 -17.61 -2.22
N ALA A 77 5.68 -16.47 -1.71
CA ALA A 77 4.86 -15.53 -2.45
C ALA A 77 5.61 -14.98 -3.68
N PHE A 78 6.86 -14.57 -3.49
CA PHE A 78 7.69 -14.07 -4.59
C PHE A 78 7.93 -15.15 -5.68
N GLN A 79 8.25 -16.39 -5.30
CA GLN A 79 8.43 -17.48 -6.24
C GLN A 79 7.16 -17.81 -7.03
N ARG A 80 6.00 -17.76 -6.36
CA ARG A 80 4.70 -17.94 -7.02
C ARG A 80 4.44 -16.83 -8.04
N ASP A 81 4.68 -15.56 -7.63
CA ASP A 81 4.36 -14.38 -8.44
C ASP A 81 5.38 -14.19 -9.60
N TYR A 82 6.63 -14.58 -9.38
CA TYR A 82 7.74 -14.41 -10.35
C TYR A 82 8.60 -15.67 -10.46
N PRO A 83 8.09 -16.76 -11.01
CA PRO A 83 8.79 -18.06 -11.05
C PRO A 83 10.09 -18.01 -11.86
N ASN A 84 10.19 -17.11 -12.83
CA ASN A 84 11.34 -16.96 -13.71
C ASN A 84 12.24 -15.77 -13.38
N ALA A 85 12.09 -15.18 -12.19
CA ALA A 85 12.88 -14.02 -11.79
C ALA A 85 14.35 -14.39 -11.60
N GLY A 86 15.23 -13.73 -12.38
CA GLY A 86 16.67 -13.83 -12.25
C GLY A 86 17.29 -12.67 -11.45
N ASN A 87 18.52 -12.85 -10.97
CA ASN A 87 19.33 -11.82 -10.30
C ASN A 87 18.60 -11.15 -9.12
N VAL A 88 17.95 -11.95 -8.29
CA VAL A 88 17.13 -11.45 -7.18
C VAL A 88 18.01 -10.97 -6.03
N SER A 89 17.79 -9.74 -5.60
CA SER A 89 18.34 -9.22 -4.36
C SER A 89 17.23 -8.64 -3.50
N TRP A 90 17.46 -8.55 -2.20
CA TRP A 90 16.43 -8.16 -1.23
C TRP A 90 16.90 -7.03 -0.34
N SER A 91 15.98 -6.17 0.00
CA SER A 91 16.14 -5.21 1.09
C SER A 91 14.96 -5.30 2.04
N LYS A 92 15.19 -4.85 3.27
CA LYS A 92 14.14 -4.71 4.28
C LYS A 92 14.07 -3.27 4.73
N TYR A 93 12.88 -2.73 4.77
CA TYR A 93 12.64 -1.40 5.29
C TYR A 93 11.32 -1.36 6.07
N ARG A 94 11.38 -0.96 7.34
CA ARG A 94 10.23 -0.78 8.26
C ARG A 94 9.22 -1.95 8.28
N GLY A 95 9.69 -3.17 8.11
CA GLY A 95 8.85 -4.37 8.13
C GLY A 95 8.51 -4.93 6.76
N ASP A 96 8.57 -4.13 5.72
CA ASP A 96 8.36 -4.58 4.35
C ASP A 96 9.63 -5.14 3.71
N TRP A 97 9.46 -6.07 2.80
CA TRP A 97 10.49 -6.74 2.05
C TRP A 97 10.41 -6.35 0.57
N THR A 98 11.48 -5.82 0.04
CA THR A 98 11.56 -5.44 -1.38
C THR A 98 12.49 -6.40 -2.11
N ALA A 99 11.94 -7.09 -3.11
CA ALA A 99 12.70 -7.85 -4.09
C ALA A 99 13.08 -6.94 -5.25
N TYR A 100 14.35 -6.98 -5.65
CA TYR A 100 14.87 -6.38 -6.88
C TYR A 100 15.24 -7.52 -7.80
N PHE A 101 14.68 -7.58 -9.00
CA PHE A 101 14.89 -8.69 -9.92
C PHE A 101 14.92 -8.23 -11.38
N GLY A 102 15.44 -9.08 -12.26
CA GLY A 102 15.65 -8.76 -13.68
C GLY A 102 17.09 -8.43 -14.03
N ASN A 103 17.35 -8.07 -15.28
CA ASN A 103 18.66 -7.86 -15.84
C ASN A 103 18.93 -6.38 -16.17
N GLY A 104 20.20 -5.96 -16.05
CA GLY A 104 20.66 -4.64 -16.47
C GLY A 104 20.13 -3.48 -15.64
N LEU A 105 19.92 -2.34 -16.29
CA LEU A 105 19.50 -1.08 -15.68
C LEU A 105 18.00 -1.07 -15.33
N PHE A 106 17.20 -1.87 -15.98
CA PHE A 106 15.76 -1.93 -15.82
C PHE A 106 15.35 -3.09 -14.87
N ARG A 107 15.67 -2.91 -13.59
CA ARG A 107 15.28 -3.90 -12.59
C ARG A 107 13.90 -3.58 -12.05
N SER A 108 13.02 -4.58 -12.07
CA SER A 108 11.73 -4.50 -11.38
C SER A 108 11.90 -4.60 -9.89
N THR A 109 10.97 -4.02 -9.16
CA THR A 109 10.86 -4.15 -7.71
C THR A 109 9.48 -4.65 -7.31
N ALA A 110 9.42 -5.63 -6.40
CA ALA A 110 8.17 -6.08 -5.81
C ALA A 110 8.26 -5.96 -4.29
N VAL A 111 7.25 -5.34 -3.69
CA VAL A 111 7.19 -5.08 -2.25
C VAL A 111 6.19 -6.00 -1.60
N TYR A 112 6.62 -6.64 -0.52
CA TYR A 112 5.83 -7.59 0.26
C TYR A 112 5.79 -7.21 1.73
N HIS A 113 4.64 -7.36 2.35
CA HIS A 113 4.53 -7.39 3.80
C HIS A 113 5.12 -8.68 4.37
N ALA A 114 5.49 -8.68 5.64
CA ALA A 114 6.10 -9.85 6.29
C ALA A 114 5.21 -11.12 6.28
N ASN A 115 3.90 -10.96 6.12
CA ASN A 115 2.93 -12.05 5.97
C ASN A 115 2.95 -12.70 4.57
N GLY A 116 3.71 -12.15 3.60
CA GLY A 116 3.80 -12.63 2.22
C GLY A 116 2.77 -11.98 1.27
N GLU A 117 1.98 -11.03 1.73
CA GLU A 117 1.08 -10.26 0.88
C GLU A 117 1.86 -9.26 0.04
N ARG A 118 1.67 -9.29 -1.28
CA ARG A 118 2.32 -8.33 -2.19
C ARG A 118 1.58 -7.00 -2.14
N ARG A 119 2.30 -5.93 -1.84
CA ARG A 119 1.78 -4.57 -1.82
C ARG A 119 1.70 -3.98 -3.23
N ASP A 120 2.82 -3.97 -3.95
CA ASP A 120 2.91 -3.47 -5.32
C ASP A 120 4.10 -4.08 -6.06
N THR A 121 4.08 -3.96 -7.38
CA THR A 121 5.22 -4.23 -8.26
C THR A 121 5.46 -3.01 -9.13
N ARG A 122 6.72 -2.64 -9.30
CA ARG A 122 7.17 -1.48 -10.07
C ARG A 122 8.14 -1.94 -11.14
N THR A 123 7.78 -1.71 -12.37
CA THR A 123 8.59 -2.08 -13.52
C THR A 123 8.93 -0.83 -14.31
N PRO A 124 10.21 -0.45 -14.40
CA PRO A 124 10.64 0.58 -15.33
C PRO A 124 10.27 0.17 -16.75
N ILE A 125 9.69 1.07 -17.49
CA ILE A 125 9.34 0.86 -18.89
C ILE A 125 9.88 1.99 -19.75
N THR A 126 10.06 1.70 -21.02
CA THR A 126 10.45 2.70 -22.02
C THR A 126 9.23 3.47 -22.51
N ARG A 127 9.47 4.60 -23.16
CA ARG A 127 8.41 5.38 -23.83
C ARG A 127 7.60 4.54 -24.81
N ASN A 128 8.25 3.61 -25.53
CA ASN A 128 7.58 2.78 -26.53
C ASN A 128 6.66 1.71 -25.93
N GLU A 129 6.86 1.36 -24.66
CA GLU A 129 6.03 0.42 -23.91
C GLU A 129 4.86 1.11 -23.18
N MET A 130 4.85 2.44 -23.18
CA MET A 130 3.76 3.19 -22.57
C MET A 130 2.51 3.15 -23.46
N PRO A 131 1.32 2.85 -22.91
CA PRO A 131 0.07 2.90 -23.67
C PRO A 131 -0.16 4.27 -24.32
N LEU A 132 -0.64 4.26 -25.57
CA LEU A 132 -0.81 5.47 -26.38
C LEU A 132 -1.72 6.51 -25.72
N ASN A 133 -2.82 6.07 -25.14
CA ASN A 133 -3.77 6.94 -24.42
C ASN A 133 -3.13 7.69 -23.23
N ILE A 134 -2.18 7.04 -22.54
CA ILE A 134 -1.42 7.68 -21.47
C ILE A 134 -0.44 8.69 -22.05
N PHE A 135 0.27 8.31 -23.11
CA PHE A 135 1.18 9.19 -23.81
C PHE A 135 0.47 10.48 -24.29
N GLU A 136 -0.68 10.35 -24.92
CA GLU A 136 -1.50 11.47 -25.38
C GLU A 136 -1.96 12.37 -24.21
N SER A 137 -2.42 11.75 -23.13
CA SER A 137 -2.86 12.48 -21.93
C SER A 137 -1.72 13.27 -21.29
N VAL A 138 -0.54 12.65 -21.18
CA VAL A 138 0.66 13.29 -20.64
C VAL A 138 1.08 14.46 -21.54
N TYR A 139 1.18 14.23 -22.84
CA TYR A 139 1.61 15.25 -23.79
C TYR A 139 0.65 16.46 -23.83
N LYS A 140 -0.65 16.19 -23.71
CA LYS A 140 -1.67 17.23 -23.62
C LYS A 140 -1.58 18.04 -22.33
N SER A 141 -1.33 17.39 -21.21
CA SER A 141 -1.35 18.03 -19.88
C SER A 141 -0.01 18.67 -19.52
N HIS A 142 1.09 18.13 -20.03
CA HIS A 142 2.46 18.53 -19.73
C HIS A 142 3.31 18.55 -21.00
N PRO A 143 3.07 19.51 -21.92
CA PRO A 143 3.84 19.61 -23.16
C PRO A 143 5.30 19.94 -22.82
N GLY A 144 6.23 19.12 -23.35
CA GLY A 144 7.67 19.28 -23.10
C GLY A 144 8.22 18.44 -21.95
N LEU A 145 7.40 17.60 -21.33
CA LEU A 145 7.86 16.68 -20.30
C LEU A 145 8.79 15.61 -20.88
N SER A 146 9.93 15.39 -20.21
CA SER A 146 10.83 14.29 -20.55
C SER A 146 10.24 12.95 -20.11
N LEU A 147 10.11 12.02 -21.06
CA LEU A 147 9.57 10.66 -20.81
C LEU A 147 10.71 9.64 -20.61
N GLU A 148 11.67 9.95 -19.77
CA GLU A 148 12.85 9.11 -19.54
C GLU A 148 12.72 8.22 -18.29
N ASP A 149 11.93 8.64 -17.30
CA ASP A 149 11.70 7.87 -16.06
C ASP A 149 10.22 7.53 -15.92
N ILE A 150 9.84 6.43 -16.51
CA ILE A 150 8.48 5.90 -16.50
C ILE A 150 8.48 4.58 -15.73
N ILE A 151 7.58 4.46 -14.76
CA ILE A 151 7.39 3.24 -14.00
C ILE A 151 5.94 2.78 -14.07
N LYS A 152 5.74 1.58 -14.58
CA LYS A 152 4.47 0.85 -14.46
C LYS A 152 4.35 0.27 -13.07
N ILE A 153 3.20 0.43 -12.44
CA ILE A 153 2.90 0.00 -11.08
C ILE A 153 1.68 -0.89 -11.10
N GLU A 154 1.87 -2.11 -10.67
CA GLU A 154 0.83 -3.12 -10.55
C GLU A 154 0.53 -3.34 -9.07
N VAL A 155 -0.72 -3.06 -8.68
CA VAL A 155 -1.21 -3.28 -7.31
C VAL A 155 -2.11 -4.51 -7.33
N PRO A 156 -1.87 -5.51 -6.49
CA PRO A 156 -2.74 -6.67 -6.40
C PRO A 156 -4.20 -6.27 -6.17
N ASN A 157 -5.11 -6.94 -6.87
CA ASN A 157 -6.56 -6.68 -6.82
C ASN A 157 -7.02 -5.29 -7.30
N ALA A 158 -6.11 -4.43 -7.77
CA ALA A 158 -6.51 -3.24 -8.50
C ALA A 158 -6.94 -3.60 -9.92
N THR A 159 -7.98 -2.95 -10.42
CA THR A 159 -8.51 -3.18 -11.77
C THR A 159 -7.67 -2.50 -12.86
N LYS A 160 -6.80 -1.57 -12.48
CA LYS A 160 -6.03 -0.75 -13.40
C LYS A 160 -4.60 -0.57 -12.92
N ASP A 161 -3.67 -0.72 -13.84
CA ASP A 161 -2.28 -0.35 -13.59
C ASP A 161 -2.14 1.17 -13.47
N ILE A 162 -1.09 1.60 -12.78
CA ILE A 162 -0.74 3.00 -12.62
C ILE A 162 0.62 3.23 -13.28
N PHE A 163 0.75 4.36 -13.94
CA PHE A 163 1.99 4.78 -14.60
C PHE A 163 2.49 6.04 -13.90
N ARG A 164 3.64 5.92 -13.25
CA ARG A 164 4.34 7.06 -12.68
C ARG A 164 5.27 7.65 -13.72
N ILE A 165 5.18 8.93 -13.94
CA ILE A 165 6.06 9.68 -14.81
C ILE A 165 6.76 10.74 -13.97
N LYS A 166 8.09 10.79 -14.06
CA LYS A 166 8.90 11.77 -13.36
C LYS A 166 9.23 12.94 -14.29
N ASP A 167 9.17 14.12 -13.74
CA ASP A 167 9.65 15.34 -14.37
C ASP A 167 10.53 16.14 -13.42
N ILE A 168 11.26 17.11 -13.94
CA ILE A 168 12.06 18.06 -13.17
C ILE A 168 11.51 19.46 -13.39
N LEU A 169 10.70 19.93 -12.44
CA LEU A 169 10.13 21.27 -12.46
C LEU A 169 10.90 22.18 -11.51
N GLY A 170 11.50 23.23 -12.06
CA GLY A 170 12.28 24.20 -11.28
C GLY A 170 13.42 23.56 -10.47
N GLY A 171 14.08 22.52 -11.02
CA GLY A 171 15.16 21.79 -10.36
C GLY A 171 14.71 20.78 -9.31
N LYS A 172 13.40 20.55 -9.15
CA LYS A 172 12.83 19.58 -8.22
C LYS A 172 12.10 18.48 -8.97
N ALA A 173 12.24 17.23 -8.51
CA ALA A 173 11.48 16.11 -9.05
C ALA A 173 9.99 16.29 -8.76
N ALA A 174 9.18 16.24 -9.82
CA ALA A 174 7.74 16.15 -9.78
C ALA A 174 7.30 14.77 -10.30
N TYR A 175 6.24 14.23 -9.76
CA TYR A 175 5.73 12.92 -10.14
C TYR A 175 4.26 13.01 -10.51
N PHE A 176 3.93 12.50 -11.69
CA PHE A 176 2.58 12.42 -12.22
C PHE A 176 2.16 10.96 -12.31
N TYR A 177 0.93 10.68 -11.91
CA TYR A 177 0.40 9.32 -11.90
C TYR A 177 -0.83 9.24 -12.79
N TYR A 178 -0.81 8.34 -13.74
CA TYR A 178 -1.90 8.09 -14.66
C TYR A 178 -2.37 6.64 -14.49
N ASN A 179 -3.69 6.42 -14.51
CA ASN A 179 -4.21 5.07 -14.61
C ASN A 179 -4.16 4.55 -16.06
N SER A 180 -4.48 3.28 -16.27
CA SER A 180 -4.50 2.66 -17.60
C SER A 180 -5.44 3.31 -18.61
N ASP A 181 -6.40 4.14 -18.15
CA ASP A 181 -7.30 4.90 -19.04
C ASP A 181 -6.71 6.26 -19.45
N GLY A 182 -5.52 6.60 -19.00
CA GLY A 182 -4.88 7.90 -19.26
C GLY A 182 -5.40 9.04 -18.38
N GLN A 183 -6.11 8.74 -17.29
CA GLN A 183 -6.59 9.75 -16.35
C GLN A 183 -5.54 10.03 -15.29
N LEU A 184 -5.30 11.32 -15.00
CA LEU A 184 -4.44 11.73 -13.90
C LEU A 184 -5.10 11.33 -12.57
N VAL A 185 -4.36 10.60 -11.74
CA VAL A 185 -4.84 10.10 -10.46
C VAL A 185 -3.95 10.54 -9.32
N LYS A 186 -4.54 10.67 -8.13
CA LYS A 186 -3.74 10.80 -6.90
C LYS A 186 -3.39 9.40 -6.42
N TYR A 187 -2.11 9.10 -6.42
CA TYR A 187 -1.61 7.83 -5.93
C TYR A 187 -0.92 8.05 -4.60
N ASN A 188 -1.55 7.58 -3.52
CA ASN A 188 -1.03 7.67 -2.17
C ASN A 188 -0.85 6.23 -1.65
N TYR A 189 0.41 5.81 -1.46
CA TYR A 189 0.78 4.62 -0.71
C TYR A 189 1.67 4.97 0.46
#